data_2a3f3f41462e567671987a3b160b40af
#
_entry.id   2a3f3f41462e567671987a3b160b40af
#
_cell.length_a   1.000
_cell.length_b   1.000
_cell.length_c   1.000
_cell.angle_alpha   90.00
_cell.angle_beta   90.00
_cell.angle_gamma   90.00
#
_symmetry.space_group_name_H-M   'P 1'
#
loop_
_entity.id
_entity.type
_entity.pdbx_description
1 polymer ?
#
loop_
_entity_poly.entity_id
_entity_poly.type
_entity_poly.pdbx_seq_one_letter_code
_entity_poly.pdbx_strand_id
1 'polypeptide(L)'
;MTPAQLEMPRTNNSPEIFDQLQLSDDERQSLRRQGFVAAERRGPACVVFKLRFRIRGRQTVRYLGTDPERADEVRRALSAWQSRSRASRLLKRAERKSRQLLRSVKPRLIPAVEAAGLRFHGRQIRRPRKSITLPRDLSTIPTRRRPFSAQRQD
;
A
#
# COMPACT_ATOMS: atom_id res chain seq x y z
N MET A 1 -45.20 1.99 8.21
CA MET A 1 -44.16 2.61 7.40
C MET A 1 -42.98 1.64 7.40
N THR A 2 -42.86 0.89 6.31
CA THR A 2 -41.83 -0.16 6.12
C THR A 2 -40.57 0.48 5.55
N PRO A 3 -39.36 0.30 6.13
CA PRO A 3 -38.14 0.82 5.53
C PRO A 3 -37.85 0.06 4.25
N ALA A 4 -37.78 0.80 3.14
CA ALA A 4 -37.35 0.30 1.86
C ALA A 4 -35.91 -0.26 2.01
N GLN A 5 -35.76 -1.57 1.83
CA GLN A 5 -34.48 -2.23 1.68
C GLN A 5 -33.83 -1.70 0.40
N LEU A 6 -32.80 -0.88 0.55
CA LEU A 6 -31.87 -0.57 -0.54
C LEU A 6 -31.19 -1.87 -0.94
N GLU A 7 -31.75 -2.54 -1.94
CA GLU A 7 -31.06 -3.63 -2.62
C GLU A 7 -29.79 -3.09 -3.27
N MET A 8 -28.68 -3.31 -2.61
CA MET A 8 -27.36 -3.12 -3.20
C MET A 8 -27.26 -4.03 -4.44
N PRO A 9 -26.92 -3.52 -5.63
CA PRO A 9 -26.77 -4.35 -6.79
C PRO A 9 -25.71 -5.42 -6.53
N ARG A 10 -26.12 -6.68 -6.57
CA ARG A 10 -25.25 -7.84 -6.45
C ARG A 10 -24.31 -7.86 -7.65
N THR A 11 -23.11 -7.31 -7.50
CA THR A 11 -22.04 -7.35 -8.51
C THR A 11 -21.31 -8.68 -8.45
N ASN A 12 -22.00 -9.79 -8.74
CA ASN A 12 -21.46 -11.14 -8.62
C ASN A 12 -20.96 -11.75 -9.93
N ASN A 13 -20.80 -10.98 -11.01
CA ASN A 13 -20.40 -11.54 -12.32
C ASN A 13 -18.88 -11.49 -12.59
N SER A 14 -18.05 -11.12 -11.60
CA SER A 14 -16.61 -10.97 -11.84
C SER A 14 -15.82 -12.27 -12.07
N PRO A 15 -16.11 -13.42 -11.42
CA PRO A 15 -15.36 -14.64 -11.69
C PRO A 15 -15.74 -15.31 -13.01
N GLU A 16 -17.02 -15.35 -13.39
CA GLU A 16 -17.52 -16.10 -14.53
C GLU A 16 -16.93 -15.67 -15.88
N ILE A 17 -16.75 -14.37 -16.10
CA ILE A 17 -16.21 -13.89 -17.38
C ILE A 17 -14.74 -14.30 -17.59
N PHE A 18 -13.97 -14.41 -16.51
CA PHE A 18 -12.59 -14.88 -16.60
C PHE A 18 -12.48 -16.39 -16.73
N ASP A 19 -13.49 -17.14 -16.31
CA ASP A 19 -13.59 -18.58 -16.55
C ASP A 19 -13.86 -18.87 -18.02
N GLN A 20 -14.72 -18.09 -18.66
CA GLN A 20 -14.97 -18.15 -20.10
C GLN A 20 -13.72 -17.87 -20.95
N LEU A 21 -12.78 -17.07 -20.45
CA LEU A 21 -11.53 -16.76 -21.13
C LEU A 21 -10.47 -17.84 -20.96
N GLN A 22 -10.76 -18.92 -20.24
CA GLN A 22 -9.85 -20.05 -19.97
C GLN A 22 -8.44 -19.61 -19.54
N LEU A 23 -8.40 -18.65 -18.61
CA LEU A 23 -7.15 -18.10 -18.10
C LEU A 23 -6.50 -19.07 -17.14
N SER A 24 -5.19 -19.28 -17.28
CA SER A 24 -4.40 -20.00 -16.29
C SER A 24 -4.30 -19.24 -14.96
N ASP A 25 -3.93 -19.90 -13.88
CA ASP A 25 -3.78 -19.27 -12.57
C ASP A 25 -2.70 -18.17 -12.57
N ASP A 26 -1.60 -18.37 -13.30
CA ASP A 26 -0.57 -17.35 -13.50
C ASP A 26 -1.12 -16.11 -14.22
N GLU A 27 -1.98 -16.31 -15.24
CA GLU A 27 -2.65 -15.23 -15.95
C GLU A 27 -3.63 -14.46 -15.05
N ARG A 28 -4.44 -15.17 -14.27
CA ARG A 28 -5.38 -14.61 -13.29
C ARG A 28 -4.65 -13.80 -12.21
N GLN A 29 -3.56 -14.34 -11.66
CA GLN A 29 -2.75 -13.64 -10.68
C GLN A 29 -2.09 -12.39 -11.27
N SER A 30 -1.63 -12.47 -12.49
CA SER A 30 -1.06 -11.34 -13.22
C SER A 30 -2.09 -10.24 -13.47
N LEU A 31 -3.29 -10.60 -13.91
CA LEU A 31 -4.41 -9.68 -14.15
C LEU A 31 -4.87 -8.95 -12.88
N ARG A 32 -4.83 -9.60 -11.72
CA ARG A 32 -5.10 -8.94 -10.42
C ARG A 32 -4.10 -7.84 -10.10
N ARG A 33 -2.87 -7.93 -10.60
CA ARG A 33 -1.81 -6.94 -10.36
C ARG A 33 -1.79 -5.86 -11.44
N GLN A 34 -1.93 -6.27 -12.69
CA GLN A 34 -1.82 -5.39 -13.85
C GLN A 34 -2.51 -6.03 -15.05
N GLY A 35 -3.16 -5.25 -15.84
CA GLY A 35 -3.83 -5.66 -17.06
C GLY A 35 -4.83 -4.59 -17.46
N PHE A 36 -5.11 -4.53 -18.72
CA PHE A 36 -6.10 -3.59 -19.26
C PHE A 36 -6.66 -4.11 -20.58
N VAL A 37 -7.86 -3.65 -20.92
CA VAL A 37 -8.47 -3.89 -22.21
C VAL A 37 -8.10 -2.74 -23.14
N ALA A 38 -7.40 -3.05 -24.22
CA ALA A 38 -7.07 -2.13 -25.29
C ALA A 38 -8.07 -2.27 -26.43
N ALA A 39 -8.50 -1.16 -27.02
CA ALA A 39 -9.22 -1.11 -28.28
C ALA A 39 -8.19 -0.81 -29.38
N GLU A 40 -8.19 -1.62 -30.43
CA GLU A 40 -7.30 -1.47 -31.58
C GLU A 40 -8.14 -1.36 -32.84
N ARG A 41 -8.02 -0.25 -33.55
CA ARG A 41 -8.73 -0.03 -34.80
C ARG A 41 -8.06 -0.81 -35.93
N ARG A 42 -8.81 -1.68 -36.57
CA ARG A 42 -8.38 -2.42 -37.77
C ARG A 42 -9.25 -1.99 -38.97
N GLY A 43 -8.82 -0.94 -39.66
CA GLY A 43 -9.58 -0.35 -40.76
C GLY A 43 -10.64 0.66 -40.30
N PRO A 44 -11.43 1.19 -41.25
CA PRO A 44 -12.34 2.31 -41.00
C PRO A 44 -13.53 1.96 -40.08
N ALA A 45 -14.00 0.71 -40.10
CA ALA A 45 -15.22 0.30 -39.40
C ALA A 45 -15.00 -0.82 -38.38
N CYS A 46 -13.78 -1.34 -38.21
CA CYS A 46 -13.53 -2.48 -37.32
C CYS A 46 -12.67 -2.09 -36.12
N VAL A 47 -13.20 -2.29 -34.92
CA VAL A 47 -12.47 -2.16 -33.66
C VAL A 47 -12.36 -3.53 -33.00
N VAL A 48 -11.16 -3.94 -32.65
CA VAL A 48 -10.88 -5.20 -31.96
C VAL A 48 -10.43 -4.92 -30.54
N PHE A 49 -11.02 -5.63 -29.59
CA PHE A 49 -10.65 -5.52 -28.19
C PHE A 49 -9.67 -6.62 -27.79
N LYS A 50 -8.66 -6.24 -27.05
CA LYS A 50 -7.59 -7.12 -26.60
C LYS A 50 -7.33 -6.93 -25.12
N LEU A 51 -7.28 -8.02 -24.37
CA LEU A 51 -6.83 -8.03 -22.99
C LEU A 51 -5.30 -8.13 -22.99
N ARG A 52 -4.63 -7.13 -22.44
CA ARG A 52 -3.16 -7.05 -22.37
C ARG A 52 -2.69 -7.09 -20.93
N PHE A 53 -1.74 -7.96 -20.63
CA PHE A 53 -1.12 -8.10 -19.33
C PHE A 53 0.30 -8.65 -19.47
N ARG A 54 1.05 -8.76 -18.36
CA ARG A 54 2.42 -9.29 -18.39
C ARG A 54 2.56 -10.47 -17.45
N ILE A 55 3.15 -11.55 -17.94
CA ILE A 55 3.55 -12.72 -17.15
C ILE A 55 5.05 -12.81 -17.18
N ARG A 56 5.70 -12.88 -16.01
CA ARG A 56 7.17 -13.00 -15.89
C ARG A 56 7.93 -11.99 -16.77
N GLY A 57 7.43 -10.76 -16.85
CA GLY A 57 8.03 -9.69 -17.66
C GLY A 57 7.64 -9.67 -19.14
N ARG A 58 7.08 -10.74 -19.69
CA ARG A 58 6.65 -10.83 -21.10
C ARG A 58 5.21 -10.36 -21.25
N GLN A 59 4.94 -9.58 -22.29
CA GLN A 59 3.59 -9.14 -22.61
C GLN A 59 2.79 -10.29 -23.22
N THR A 60 1.63 -10.55 -22.63
CA THR A 60 0.64 -11.52 -23.13
C THR A 60 -0.58 -10.77 -23.62
N VAL A 61 -1.17 -11.22 -24.73
CA VAL A 61 -2.34 -10.63 -25.35
C VAL A 61 -3.39 -11.72 -25.57
N ARG A 62 -4.62 -11.48 -25.10
CA ARG A 62 -5.78 -12.32 -25.38
C ARG A 62 -6.81 -11.50 -26.16
N TYR A 63 -7.32 -12.06 -27.24
CA TYR A 63 -8.38 -11.44 -28.03
C TYR A 63 -9.72 -11.59 -27.33
N LEU A 64 -10.48 -10.50 -27.25
CA LEU A 64 -11.83 -10.48 -26.70
C LEU A 64 -12.90 -10.46 -27.79
N GLY A 65 -12.48 -10.17 -29.04
CA GLY A 65 -13.40 -10.01 -30.18
C GLY A 65 -13.63 -8.54 -30.54
N THR A 66 -14.74 -8.28 -31.21
CA THR A 66 -15.17 -6.95 -31.70
C THR A 66 -16.33 -6.39 -30.89
N ASP A 67 -16.88 -7.17 -29.97
CA ASP A 67 -18.02 -6.81 -29.15
C ASP A 67 -17.61 -5.82 -28.02
N PRO A 68 -18.15 -4.58 -28.03
CA PRO A 68 -17.88 -3.58 -27.02
C PRO A 68 -18.48 -3.93 -25.67
N GLU A 69 -19.64 -4.60 -25.61
CA GLU A 69 -20.30 -4.95 -24.34
C GLU A 69 -19.46 -5.95 -23.56
N ARG A 70 -18.99 -6.99 -24.23
CA ARG A 70 -18.06 -7.97 -23.67
C ARG A 70 -16.75 -7.32 -23.19
N ALA A 71 -16.23 -6.37 -23.96
CA ALA A 71 -15.03 -5.64 -23.57
C ALA A 71 -15.26 -4.80 -22.30
N ASP A 72 -16.42 -4.19 -22.15
CA ASP A 72 -16.80 -3.39 -20.98
C ASP A 72 -17.06 -4.26 -19.75
N GLU A 73 -17.62 -5.44 -19.90
CA GLU A 73 -17.74 -6.42 -18.83
C GLU A 73 -16.38 -6.83 -18.31
N VAL A 74 -15.44 -7.16 -19.20
CA VAL A 74 -14.06 -7.49 -18.81
C VAL A 74 -13.38 -6.30 -18.12
N ARG A 75 -13.60 -5.06 -18.57
CA ARG A 75 -13.07 -3.85 -17.91
C ARG A 75 -13.61 -3.70 -16.51
N ARG A 76 -14.93 -3.89 -16.32
CA ARG A 76 -15.57 -3.83 -14.99
C ARG A 76 -15.01 -4.89 -14.04
N ALA A 77 -14.93 -6.13 -14.50
CA ALA A 77 -14.37 -7.24 -13.74
C ALA A 77 -12.90 -7.01 -13.36
N LEU A 78 -12.06 -6.53 -14.29
CA LEU A 78 -10.68 -6.15 -14.03
C LEU A 78 -10.58 -5.01 -13.00
N SER A 79 -11.45 -4.01 -13.11
CA SER A 79 -11.48 -2.89 -12.19
C SER A 79 -11.77 -3.35 -10.76
N ALA A 80 -12.72 -4.27 -10.59
CA ALA A 80 -13.03 -4.89 -9.30
C ALA A 80 -11.83 -5.69 -8.76
N TRP A 81 -11.22 -6.54 -9.56
CA TRP A 81 -10.05 -7.34 -9.16
C TRP A 81 -8.84 -6.49 -8.79
N GLN A 82 -8.62 -5.39 -9.49
CA GLN A 82 -7.48 -4.50 -9.29
C GLN A 82 -7.71 -3.41 -8.25
N SER A 83 -8.93 -3.24 -7.75
CA SER A 83 -9.31 -2.15 -6.85
C SER A 83 -8.39 -2.04 -5.64
N ARG A 84 -8.14 -3.15 -4.93
CA ARG A 84 -7.23 -3.21 -3.77
C ARG A 84 -5.78 -2.86 -4.14
N SER A 85 -5.30 -3.36 -5.28
CA SER A 85 -3.93 -3.08 -5.76
C SER A 85 -3.78 -1.61 -6.17
N ARG A 86 -4.81 -1.04 -6.81
CA ARG A 86 -4.84 0.39 -7.18
C ARG A 86 -4.86 1.29 -5.96
N ALA A 87 -5.73 0.99 -4.99
CA ALA A 87 -5.80 1.72 -3.72
C ALA A 87 -4.45 1.70 -2.99
N SER A 88 -3.81 0.53 -2.89
CA SER A 88 -2.48 0.41 -2.26
C SER A 88 -1.40 1.23 -3.00
N ARG A 89 -1.42 1.25 -4.34
CA ARG A 89 -0.48 2.07 -5.13
C ARG A 89 -0.71 3.57 -4.92
N LEU A 90 -1.98 3.99 -4.89
CA LEU A 90 -2.33 5.40 -4.63
C LEU A 90 -1.87 5.82 -3.24
N LEU A 91 -2.11 5.01 -2.21
CA LEU A 91 -1.65 5.27 -0.86
C LEU A 91 -0.12 5.39 -0.78
N LYS A 92 0.62 4.45 -1.37
CA LYS A 92 2.08 4.52 -1.44
C LYS A 92 2.58 5.77 -2.17
N ARG A 93 1.89 6.17 -3.25
CA ARG A 93 2.23 7.41 -3.99
C ARG A 93 1.99 8.65 -3.13
N ALA A 94 0.84 8.71 -2.45
CA ALA A 94 0.52 9.80 -1.53
C ALA A 94 1.53 9.89 -0.39
N GLU A 95 1.89 8.77 0.20
CA GLU A 95 2.91 8.70 1.26
C GLU A 95 4.29 9.19 0.78
N ARG A 96 4.73 8.78 -0.43
CA ARG A 96 5.98 9.27 -1.02
C ARG A 96 5.96 10.78 -1.21
N LYS A 97 4.84 11.31 -1.75
CA LYS A 97 4.66 12.75 -1.95
C LYS A 97 4.69 13.52 -0.63
N SER A 98 4.01 13.03 0.40
CA SER A 98 4.03 13.62 1.74
C SER A 98 5.43 13.61 2.36
N ARG A 99 6.17 12.51 2.21
CA ARG A 99 7.58 12.43 2.65
C ARG A 99 8.47 13.44 1.92
N GLN A 100 8.26 13.61 0.62
CA GLN A 100 9.02 14.57 -0.18
C GLN A 100 8.72 16.02 0.24
N LEU A 101 7.44 16.36 0.42
CA LEU A 101 7.03 17.67 0.92
C LEU A 101 7.62 17.95 2.31
N LEU A 102 7.54 16.98 3.22
CA LEU A 102 8.13 17.15 4.55
C LEU A 102 9.65 17.40 4.49
N ARG A 103 10.36 16.69 3.60
CA ARG A 103 11.80 16.90 3.39
C ARG A 103 12.10 18.32 2.88
N SER A 104 11.26 18.89 1.99
CA SER A 104 11.47 20.23 1.44
C SER A 104 11.12 21.33 2.43
N VAL A 105 10.11 21.11 3.28
CA VAL A 105 9.63 22.11 4.24
C VAL A 105 10.42 22.07 5.56
N LYS A 106 10.84 20.89 5.99
CA LYS A 106 11.54 20.71 7.26
C LYS A 106 12.71 21.67 7.49
N PRO A 107 13.65 21.89 6.54
CA PRO A 107 14.76 22.83 6.75
C PRO A 107 14.31 24.27 7.04
N ARG A 108 13.18 24.69 6.46
CA ARG A 108 12.60 26.02 6.69
C ARG A 108 11.96 26.16 8.07
N LEU A 109 11.46 25.05 8.62
CA LEU A 109 10.80 25.05 9.93
C LEU A 109 11.78 24.85 11.09
N ILE A 110 12.97 24.31 10.86
CA ILE A 110 13.95 24.04 11.91
C ILE A 110 14.22 25.29 12.77
N PRO A 111 14.53 26.47 12.21
CA PRO A 111 14.84 27.65 13.04
C PRO A 111 13.67 28.06 13.95
N ALA A 112 12.44 28.04 13.43
CA ALA A 112 11.26 28.37 14.21
C ALA A 112 10.97 27.34 15.32
N VAL A 113 11.16 26.07 15.03
CA VAL A 113 10.97 24.97 16.00
C VAL A 113 12.00 25.03 17.12
N GLU A 114 13.26 25.35 16.79
CA GLU A 114 14.34 25.49 17.76
C GLU A 114 14.16 26.76 18.62
N ALA A 115 13.73 27.87 18.03
CA ALA A 115 13.38 29.08 18.77
C ALA A 115 12.25 28.85 19.78
N ALA A 116 11.33 27.93 19.48
CA ALA A 116 10.28 27.50 20.41
C ALA A 116 10.75 26.48 21.47
N GLY A 117 12.04 26.18 21.54
CA GLY A 117 12.60 25.20 22.47
C GLY A 117 12.25 23.75 22.14
N LEU A 118 11.90 23.49 20.89
CA LEU A 118 11.52 22.17 20.38
C LEU A 118 12.58 21.68 19.40
N ARG A 119 12.55 20.39 19.07
CA ARG A 119 13.37 19.84 17.97
C ARG A 119 12.67 18.75 17.20
N PHE A 120 13.06 18.58 15.95
CA PHE A 120 12.60 17.48 15.13
C PHE A 120 13.24 16.15 15.56
N HIS A 121 12.39 15.17 15.84
CA HIS A 121 12.79 13.77 16.02
C HIS A 121 12.15 12.94 14.88
N GLY A 122 12.91 12.69 13.82
CA GLY A 122 12.36 12.09 12.61
C GLY A 122 11.32 13.01 11.95
N ARG A 123 10.04 12.60 12.01
CA ARG A 123 8.90 13.38 11.48
C ARG A 123 8.08 14.08 12.56
N GLN A 124 8.43 13.90 13.83
CA GLN A 124 7.72 14.47 14.97
C GLN A 124 8.50 15.64 15.54
N ILE A 125 7.77 16.60 16.09
CA ILE A 125 8.34 17.69 16.87
C ILE A 125 8.19 17.31 18.35
N ARG A 126 9.29 17.33 19.09
CA ARG A 126 9.32 16.98 20.51
C ARG A 126 10.11 17.99 21.31
N ARG A 127 9.79 18.12 22.59
CA ARG A 127 10.66 18.80 23.55
C ARG A 127 11.93 17.97 23.73
N PRO A 128 13.12 18.60 23.71
CA PRO A 128 14.34 17.89 24.08
C PRO A 128 14.19 17.37 25.50
N ARG A 129 14.52 16.10 25.71
CA ARG A 129 14.64 15.59 27.08
C ARG A 129 15.75 16.40 27.75
N LYS A 130 15.47 17.03 28.94
CA LYS A 130 16.51 17.58 29.74
C LYS A 130 17.49 16.43 30.03
N SER A 131 18.71 16.55 29.53
CA SER A 131 19.76 15.62 29.90
C SER A 131 19.94 15.81 31.38
N ILE A 132 19.51 14.83 32.20
CA ILE A 132 19.91 14.76 33.60
C ILE A 132 21.40 14.43 33.48
N THR A 133 22.23 15.47 33.54
CA THR A 133 23.65 15.31 33.73
C THR A 133 23.78 14.81 35.17
N LEU A 134 23.80 13.49 35.32
CA LEU A 134 24.20 12.90 36.60
C LEU A 134 25.61 13.44 36.89
N PRO A 135 25.82 14.04 38.05
CA PRO A 135 27.17 14.45 38.44
C PRO A 135 28.08 13.23 38.39
N ARG A 136 29.21 13.38 37.72
CA ARG A 136 30.18 12.31 37.40
C ARG A 136 30.96 11.84 38.64
N ASP A 137 30.54 12.26 39.82
CA ASP A 137 31.15 11.90 41.11
C ASP A 137 30.39 10.71 41.73
N LEU A 138 30.51 9.55 41.12
CA LEU A 138 30.15 8.27 41.73
C LEU A 138 31.43 7.49 42.18
N SER A 139 32.48 8.19 42.57
CA SER A 139 33.67 7.54 43.13
C SER A 139 33.49 7.03 44.58
N THR A 140 32.28 7.15 45.15
CA THR A 140 32.04 6.71 46.53
C THR A 140 30.74 5.93 46.66
N ILE A 141 30.61 4.81 45.95
CA ILE A 141 29.61 3.81 46.32
C ILE A 141 30.31 2.75 47.20
N PRO A 142 30.06 2.66 48.49
CA PRO A 142 30.58 1.60 49.32
C PRO A 142 29.97 0.28 48.86
N THR A 143 30.81 -0.59 48.34
CA THR A 143 30.45 -1.96 47.94
C THR A 143 30.05 -2.74 49.17
N ARG A 144 28.78 -2.71 49.53
CA ARG A 144 28.22 -3.55 50.59
C ARG A 144 28.17 -4.99 50.08
N ARG A 145 29.27 -5.72 50.27
CA ARG A 145 29.31 -7.18 50.10
C ARG A 145 28.29 -7.80 51.03
N ARG A 146 27.23 -8.38 50.52
CA ARG A 146 26.38 -9.31 51.26
C ARG A 146 27.13 -10.67 51.32
N PRO A 147 27.34 -11.27 52.50
CA PRO A 147 27.84 -12.63 52.57
C PRO A 147 26.74 -13.58 52.08
N PHE A 148 27.11 -14.40 51.13
CA PHE A 148 26.27 -15.51 50.61
C PHE A 148 26.42 -16.64 51.64
N SER A 149 25.44 -16.79 52.52
CA SER A 149 25.36 -17.93 53.45
C SER A 149 24.76 -19.10 52.66
N ALA A 150 25.63 -20.01 52.25
CA ALA A 150 25.23 -21.36 51.84
C ALA A 150 24.86 -22.16 53.10
N GLN A 151 23.60 -22.50 53.29
CA GLN A 151 23.17 -23.58 54.15
C GLN A 151 22.61 -24.69 53.27
N ARG A 152 23.43 -25.73 53.09
CA ARG A 152 22.98 -27.11 52.87
C ARG A 152 22.70 -27.71 54.23
N GLN A 153 21.59 -28.34 54.39
CA GLN A 153 21.29 -29.43 55.32
C GLN A 153 20.24 -30.30 54.68
N ASP A 154 20.61 -31.50 54.42
CA ASP A 154 20.19 -32.85 54.71
C ASP A 154 18.70 -33.14 54.51
#